data_11d3cb0f64f41076b29babb74f522350
#
_entry.id   11d3cb0f64f41076b29babb74f522350
#
_cell.length_a   1.000
_cell.length_b   1.000
_cell.length_c   1.000
_cell.angle_alpha   90.00
_cell.angle_beta   90.00
_cell.angle_gamma   90.00
#
_symmetry.space_group_name_H-M   'P 1'
#
loop_
_entity.id
_entity.type
_entity.pdbx_description
1 polymer ?
#
loop_
_entity_poly.entity_id
_entity_poly.type
_entity_poly.pdbx_seq_one_letter_code
_entity_poly.pdbx_strand_id
1 'polypeptide(L)'
;MFIASTLLPNSSLANVGTEDMVIEETNTPLTTKRIVRYPTDEVKITQGYRLFHPGLDLDGITGDEIYPIKDGRVEATSLSKYAYGNAIIIKHGDGLSSLYAHLSKIDVAEGQEVTTNTVIGEMGATGRAFGDHLHLEIYKNGIPVNPYSVLPKL
;
A
#
# COMPACT_ATOMS: atom_id res chain seq x y z
N MET A 1 22.21 -84.31 -5.80
CA MET A 1 21.23 -85.14 -6.56
C MET A 1 20.00 -84.32 -6.81
N PHE A 2 19.67 -84.11 -8.15
CA PHE A 2 18.51 -83.48 -8.74
C PHE A 2 18.28 -81.94 -8.68
N ILE A 3 18.63 -81.42 -9.71
CA ILE A 3 18.26 -80.38 -10.65
C ILE A 3 16.72 -80.24 -10.81
N ALA A 4 16.23 -79.04 -10.75
CA ALA A 4 15.03 -78.66 -11.50
C ALA A 4 15.11 -77.21 -11.92
N SER A 5 15.35 -77.10 -13.20
CA SER A 5 15.21 -75.87 -14.00
C SER A 5 13.73 -75.60 -14.22
N THR A 6 13.27 -74.39 -13.99
CA THR A 6 12.01 -73.93 -14.56
C THR A 6 12.18 -72.55 -15.16
N LEU A 7 11.93 -72.48 -16.46
CA LEU A 7 11.93 -71.31 -17.30
C LEU A 7 10.92 -70.25 -16.84
N LEU A 8 11.35 -69.03 -16.91
CA LEU A 8 10.49 -67.85 -16.83
C LEU A 8 9.94 -67.51 -18.22
N PRO A 9 8.65 -67.15 -18.33
CA PRO A 9 8.18 -66.57 -19.56
C PRO A 9 8.51 -65.09 -19.62
N ASN A 10 9.01 -64.71 -20.76
CA ASN A 10 9.30 -63.36 -21.20
C ASN A 10 7.99 -62.53 -21.29
N SER A 11 7.78 -61.60 -20.39
CA SER A 11 6.72 -60.59 -20.58
C SER A 11 7.34 -59.25 -21.02
N SER A 12 7.09 -58.97 -22.28
CA SER A 12 7.35 -57.71 -22.92
C SER A 12 6.69 -56.57 -22.12
N LEU A 13 7.45 -55.78 -21.41
CA LEU A 13 6.99 -54.51 -20.90
C LEU A 13 7.02 -53.45 -22.00
N ALA A 14 5.84 -53.01 -22.39
CA ALA A 14 5.67 -51.88 -23.24
C ALA A 14 6.37 -50.64 -22.64
N ASN A 15 7.17 -50.02 -23.49
CA ASN A 15 7.84 -48.74 -23.24
C ASN A 15 6.77 -47.65 -23.15
N VAL A 16 6.37 -47.27 -21.94
CA VAL A 16 5.57 -46.06 -21.71
C VAL A 16 6.53 -44.88 -21.79
N GLY A 17 6.45 -44.16 -22.88
CA GLY A 17 7.18 -42.92 -23.07
C GLY A 17 6.85 -41.95 -21.94
N THR A 18 7.84 -41.64 -21.13
CA THR A 18 7.82 -40.47 -20.28
C THR A 18 7.90 -39.25 -21.19
N GLU A 19 6.76 -38.64 -21.49
CA GLU A 19 6.77 -37.30 -22.03
C GLU A 19 7.41 -36.41 -20.95
N ASP A 20 8.61 -35.92 -21.24
CA ASP A 20 9.25 -34.85 -20.49
C ASP A 20 8.33 -33.63 -20.57
N MET A 21 7.55 -33.43 -19.51
CA MET A 21 6.92 -32.13 -19.29
C MET A 21 8.03 -31.12 -19.04
N VAL A 22 8.44 -30.43 -20.10
CA VAL A 22 9.24 -29.22 -20.01
C VAL A 22 8.32 -28.17 -19.35
N ILE A 23 8.47 -27.99 -18.05
CA ILE A 23 7.91 -26.81 -17.37
C ILE A 23 8.77 -25.64 -17.85
N GLU A 24 8.30 -24.92 -18.88
CA GLU A 24 8.82 -23.59 -19.13
C GLU A 24 8.52 -22.73 -17.91
N GLU A 25 9.52 -22.56 -17.05
CA GLU A 25 9.52 -21.48 -16.09
C GLU A 25 9.48 -20.17 -16.88
N THR A 26 8.28 -19.65 -17.10
CA THR A 26 8.10 -18.29 -17.60
C THR A 26 8.60 -17.36 -16.50
N ASN A 27 9.87 -17.00 -16.57
CA ASN A 27 10.50 -15.95 -15.79
C ASN A 27 9.95 -14.59 -16.25
N THR A 28 8.64 -14.38 -16.13
CA THR A 28 8.07 -13.05 -16.18
C THR A 28 8.42 -12.39 -14.87
N PRO A 29 9.25 -11.34 -14.86
CA PRO A 29 9.47 -10.58 -13.64
C PRO A 29 8.10 -10.07 -13.20
N LEU A 30 7.69 -10.46 -11.99
CA LEU A 30 6.54 -9.87 -11.30
C LEU A 30 6.86 -8.38 -11.12
N THR A 31 6.55 -7.59 -12.12
CA THR A 31 6.59 -6.14 -12.00
C THR A 31 5.46 -5.78 -11.05
N THR A 32 5.77 -5.69 -9.76
CA THR A 32 4.84 -5.17 -8.77
C THR A 32 4.56 -3.72 -9.18
N LYS A 33 3.47 -3.52 -9.92
CA LYS A 33 2.99 -2.18 -10.24
C LYS A 33 2.73 -1.51 -8.90
N ARG A 34 3.56 -0.56 -8.52
CA ARG A 34 3.41 0.21 -7.29
C ARG A 34 2.10 0.99 -7.40
N ILE A 35 1.08 0.46 -6.74
CA ILE A 35 -0.27 1.03 -6.76
C ILE A 35 -0.24 2.32 -5.96
N VAL A 36 -0.78 3.39 -6.53
CA VAL A 36 -1.11 4.63 -5.83
C VAL A 36 -2.63 4.68 -5.69
N ARG A 37 -3.13 5.00 -4.50
CA ARG A 37 -4.57 5.12 -4.22
C ARG A 37 -4.89 6.40 -3.46
N TYR A 38 -6.16 6.75 -3.40
CA TYR A 38 -6.64 7.70 -2.41
C TYR A 38 -6.56 7.09 -1.01
N PRO A 39 -6.36 7.93 0.04
CA PRO A 39 -6.17 7.44 1.40
C PRO A 39 -7.45 7.00 2.10
N THR A 40 -8.60 7.20 1.47
CA THR A 40 -9.94 6.82 1.95
C THR A 40 -10.61 5.92 0.93
N ASP A 41 -11.53 5.07 1.36
CA ASP A 41 -12.30 4.21 0.45
C ASP A 41 -13.33 5.03 -0.34
N GLU A 42 -14.01 5.96 0.33
CA GLU A 42 -14.85 6.95 -0.35
C GLU A 42 -14.05 8.24 -0.56
N VAL A 43 -14.08 8.77 -1.77
CA VAL A 43 -13.33 9.97 -2.15
C VAL A 43 -14.27 11.12 -2.40
N LYS A 44 -14.35 12.04 -1.45
CA LYS A 44 -15.10 13.27 -1.56
C LYS A 44 -14.22 14.46 -1.18
N ILE A 45 -13.76 15.21 -2.16
CA ILE A 45 -12.85 16.34 -1.97
C ILE A 45 -13.66 17.59 -1.68
N THR A 46 -13.39 18.21 -0.55
CA THR A 46 -14.04 19.48 -0.13
C THR A 46 -13.16 20.69 -0.37
N GLN A 47 -11.83 20.50 -0.35
CA GLN A 47 -10.89 21.57 -0.64
C GLN A 47 -9.69 21.04 -1.44
N GLY A 48 -9.38 21.72 -2.54
CA GLY A 48 -8.27 21.38 -3.43
C GLY A 48 -6.98 22.11 -3.07
N TYR A 49 -5.89 21.70 -3.74
CA TYR A 49 -4.58 22.33 -3.66
C TYR A 49 -4.59 23.76 -4.19
N ARG A 50 -4.03 24.70 -3.43
CA ARG A 50 -3.91 26.13 -3.80
C ARG A 50 -2.81 26.82 -2.98
N LEU A 51 -2.51 28.08 -3.29
CA LEU A 51 -1.39 28.85 -2.74
C LEU A 51 -1.27 28.81 -1.20
N PHE A 52 -2.39 28.90 -0.48
CA PHE A 52 -2.42 28.86 1.00
C PHE A 52 -3.02 27.55 1.55
N HIS A 53 -3.14 26.53 0.70
CA HIS A 53 -3.61 25.21 1.08
C HIS A 53 -2.83 24.14 0.30
N PRO A 54 -1.65 23.71 0.82
CA PRO A 54 -0.73 22.83 0.08
C PRO A 54 -1.16 21.35 0.12
N GLY A 55 -2.45 21.06 0.11
CA GLY A 55 -2.99 19.72 0.22
C GLY A 55 -4.38 19.55 -0.38
N LEU A 56 -5.00 18.42 -0.08
CA LEU A 56 -6.41 18.12 -0.34
C LEU A 56 -7.10 17.85 0.99
N ASP A 57 -8.31 18.37 1.13
CA ASP A 57 -9.20 17.97 2.20
C ASP A 57 -10.23 16.97 1.67
N LEU A 58 -10.27 15.81 2.28
CA LEU A 58 -11.20 14.73 1.99
C LEU A 58 -12.23 14.64 3.11
N ASP A 59 -13.50 14.78 2.73
CA ASP A 59 -14.65 14.67 3.63
C ASP A 59 -14.86 13.24 4.11
N GLY A 60 -15.39 13.09 5.31
CA GLY A 60 -15.73 11.81 5.93
C GLY A 60 -16.24 12.02 7.34
N ILE A 61 -16.17 11.00 8.15
CA ILE A 61 -16.58 11.06 9.57
C ILE A 61 -15.44 10.57 10.47
N THR A 62 -15.44 11.02 11.71
CA THR A 62 -14.51 10.52 12.74
C THR A 62 -14.61 9.00 12.83
N GLY A 63 -13.46 8.32 12.72
CA GLY A 63 -13.34 6.87 12.73
C GLY A 63 -13.20 6.21 11.36
N ASP A 64 -13.39 6.94 10.26
CA ASP A 64 -13.11 6.41 8.93
C ASP A 64 -11.63 6.01 8.81
N GLU A 65 -11.36 4.81 8.28
CA GLU A 65 -10.02 4.27 8.15
C GLU A 65 -9.19 5.04 7.13
N ILE A 66 -7.96 5.34 7.49
CA ILE A 66 -6.99 6.02 6.63
C ILE A 66 -5.89 5.05 6.21
N TYR A 67 -5.56 5.08 4.93
CA TYR A 67 -4.55 4.24 4.29
C TYR A 67 -3.43 5.05 3.66
N PRO A 68 -2.21 4.50 3.53
CA PRO A 68 -1.17 5.13 2.74
C PRO A 68 -1.56 5.28 1.27
N ILE A 69 -1.21 6.40 0.66
CA ILE A 69 -1.40 6.58 -0.80
C ILE A 69 -0.53 5.64 -1.63
N LYS A 70 0.56 5.13 -1.05
CA LYS A 70 1.54 4.22 -1.65
C LYS A 70 2.28 3.50 -0.53
N ASP A 71 2.82 2.32 -0.82
CA ASP A 71 3.70 1.59 0.10
C ASP A 71 4.86 2.48 0.56
N GLY A 72 5.32 2.29 1.78
CA GLY A 72 6.39 3.10 2.34
C GLY A 72 6.72 2.77 3.78
N ARG A 73 7.41 3.70 4.42
CA ARG A 73 7.81 3.62 5.83
C ARG A 73 7.35 4.87 6.57
N VAL A 74 6.81 4.68 7.75
CA VAL A 74 6.44 5.78 8.65
C VAL A 74 7.71 6.52 9.09
N GLU A 75 7.81 7.78 8.69
CA GLU A 75 8.92 8.65 9.07
C GLU A 75 8.72 9.29 10.43
N ALA A 76 7.51 9.78 10.69
CA ALA A 76 7.16 10.46 11.93
C ALA A 76 5.68 10.32 12.26
N THR A 77 5.37 10.37 13.54
CA THR A 77 4.02 10.53 14.08
C THR A 77 4.01 11.70 15.07
N SER A 78 2.91 12.44 15.11
CA SER A 78 2.74 13.58 16.02
C SER A 78 1.36 13.55 16.65
N LEU A 79 1.32 13.73 17.95
CA LEU A 79 0.10 13.99 18.72
C LEU A 79 0.07 15.46 19.09
N SER A 80 -0.86 16.23 18.56
CA SER A 80 -0.92 17.67 18.79
C SER A 80 -2.36 18.17 18.89
N LYS A 81 -2.55 19.25 19.62
CA LYS A 81 -3.80 20.03 19.66
C LYS A 81 -3.76 21.22 18.70
N TYR A 82 -2.64 21.44 18.02
CA TYR A 82 -2.40 22.64 17.21
C TYR A 82 -2.14 22.25 15.75
N ALA A 83 -2.30 23.18 14.84
CA ALA A 83 -2.01 23.05 13.42
C ALA A 83 -2.59 21.77 12.80
N TYR A 84 -1.75 20.83 12.39
CA TYR A 84 -2.15 19.54 11.78
C TYR A 84 -2.85 18.57 12.75
N GLY A 85 -2.86 18.85 14.04
CA GLY A 85 -3.39 17.91 15.02
C GLY A 85 -2.56 16.63 15.08
N ASN A 86 -3.23 15.50 15.24
CA ASN A 86 -2.57 14.20 15.14
C ASN A 86 -2.25 13.94 13.68
N ALA A 87 -0.99 13.64 13.38
CA ALA A 87 -0.52 13.51 12.02
C ALA A 87 0.51 12.39 11.85
N ILE A 88 0.59 11.87 10.62
CA ILE A 88 1.54 10.84 10.21
C ILE A 88 2.25 11.32 8.96
N ILE A 89 3.56 11.11 8.89
CA ILE A 89 4.37 11.31 7.67
C ILE A 89 4.89 9.95 7.21
N ILE A 90 4.70 9.64 5.92
CA ILE A 90 5.18 8.41 5.29
C ILE A 90 6.11 8.75 4.14
N LYS A 91 7.29 8.10 4.12
CA LYS A 91 8.22 8.10 2.98
C LYS A 91 7.91 6.93 2.05
N HIS A 92 7.79 7.22 0.75
CA HIS A 92 7.45 6.23 -0.29
C HIS A 92 8.61 5.87 -1.23
N GLY A 93 9.81 6.42 -0.97
CA GLY A 93 10.96 6.31 -1.86
C GLY A 93 10.96 7.36 -2.99
N ASP A 94 12.07 7.44 -3.71
CA ASP A 94 12.26 8.37 -4.84
C ASP A 94 11.96 9.85 -4.48
N GLY A 95 12.20 10.25 -3.23
CA GLY A 95 11.92 11.59 -2.73
C GLY A 95 10.44 11.91 -2.52
N LEU A 96 9.55 10.94 -2.67
CA LEU A 96 8.11 11.11 -2.44
C LEU A 96 7.77 10.86 -0.96
N SER A 97 7.00 11.75 -0.36
CA SER A 97 6.41 11.58 0.96
C SER A 97 5.00 12.14 1.03
N SER A 98 4.24 11.70 2.01
CA SER A 98 2.88 12.16 2.27
C SER A 98 2.65 12.44 3.75
N LEU A 99 1.79 13.40 4.03
CA LEU A 99 1.35 13.80 5.37
C LEU A 99 -0.16 13.62 5.46
N TYR A 100 -0.60 12.97 6.54
CA TYR A 100 -1.99 12.71 6.88
C TYR A 100 -2.29 13.42 8.19
N ALA A 101 -3.22 14.37 8.19
CA ALA A 101 -3.47 15.24 9.34
C ALA A 101 -4.92 15.21 9.83
N HIS A 102 -5.15 15.82 10.99
CA HIS A 102 -6.41 15.92 11.72
C HIS A 102 -6.97 14.57 12.20
N LEU A 103 -6.10 13.56 12.35
CA LEU A 103 -6.49 12.21 12.74
C LEU A 103 -7.07 12.16 14.17
N SER A 104 -8.09 11.34 14.37
CA SER A 104 -8.58 11.00 15.72
C SER A 104 -7.69 9.97 16.40
N LYS A 105 -7.06 9.08 15.61
CA LYS A 105 -6.24 7.98 16.07
C LYS A 105 -5.06 7.72 15.14
N ILE A 106 -3.94 7.32 15.70
CA ILE A 106 -2.74 6.84 14.99
C ILE A 106 -2.54 5.37 15.35
N ASP A 107 -2.51 4.49 14.32
CA ASP A 107 -2.40 3.05 14.49
C ASP A 107 -1.02 2.48 14.08
N VAL A 108 -0.07 3.34 13.78
CA VAL A 108 1.29 2.97 13.35
C VAL A 108 2.34 3.68 14.19
N ALA A 109 3.57 3.15 14.17
CA ALA A 109 4.72 3.71 14.85
C ALA A 109 5.79 4.15 13.84
N GLU A 110 6.65 5.09 14.26
CA GLU A 110 7.82 5.50 13.50
C GLU A 110 8.71 4.30 13.14
N GLY A 111 9.18 4.24 11.90
CA GLY A 111 9.97 3.15 11.37
C GLY A 111 9.17 1.96 10.84
N GLN A 112 7.85 1.90 11.05
CA GLN A 112 7.00 0.82 10.57
C GLN A 112 6.89 0.85 9.04
N GLU A 113 7.07 -0.32 8.39
CA GLU A 113 6.74 -0.51 6.99
C GLU A 113 5.23 -0.65 6.82
N VAL A 114 4.68 0.03 5.83
CA VAL A 114 3.25 0.05 5.53
C VAL A 114 3.00 -0.15 4.04
N THR A 115 1.87 -0.75 3.74
CA THR A 115 1.37 -0.91 2.37
C THR A 115 0.10 -0.10 2.16
N THR A 116 -0.36 0.00 0.94
CA THR A 116 -1.64 0.65 0.60
C THR A 116 -2.86 -0.01 1.25
N ASN A 117 -2.71 -1.20 1.85
CA ASN A 117 -3.76 -1.92 2.58
C ASN A 117 -3.62 -1.84 4.10
N THR A 118 -2.60 -1.14 4.60
CA THR A 118 -2.39 -0.95 6.04
C THR A 118 -3.25 0.20 6.54
N VAL A 119 -4.12 -0.04 7.52
CA VAL A 119 -4.80 1.05 8.24
C VAL A 119 -3.76 1.77 9.09
N ILE A 120 -3.51 3.04 8.81
CA ILE A 120 -2.50 3.85 9.52
C ILE A 120 -3.08 4.71 10.64
N GLY A 121 -4.39 4.91 10.62
CA GLY A 121 -5.11 5.70 11.61
C GLY A 121 -6.55 5.91 11.19
N GLU A 122 -7.24 6.78 11.92
CA GLU A 122 -8.64 7.09 11.70
C GLU A 122 -8.83 8.59 11.51
N MET A 123 -9.76 8.96 10.61
CA MET A 123 -10.16 10.35 10.38
C MET A 123 -10.68 10.99 11.67
N GLY A 124 -10.49 12.30 11.80
CA GLY A 124 -11.01 13.07 12.90
C GLY A 124 -11.06 14.57 12.62
N ALA A 125 -10.99 15.35 13.68
CA ALA A 125 -11.01 16.81 13.65
C ALA A 125 -10.02 17.40 14.66
N THR A 126 -8.88 16.75 14.88
CA THR A 126 -7.85 17.23 15.80
C THR A 126 -7.06 18.39 15.20
N GLY A 127 -6.45 19.19 16.05
CA GLY A 127 -5.72 20.38 15.63
C GLY A 127 -6.64 21.51 15.15
N ARG A 128 -6.21 22.22 14.12
CA ARG A 128 -6.98 23.36 13.55
C ARG A 128 -7.90 22.89 12.43
N ALA A 129 -8.93 22.13 12.77
CA ALA A 129 -9.92 21.61 11.86
C ALA A 129 -11.32 22.20 12.15
N PHE A 130 -12.11 22.46 11.11
CA PHE A 130 -13.49 22.96 11.21
C PHE A 130 -14.48 21.82 10.87
N GLY A 131 -14.35 20.69 11.53
CA GLY A 131 -15.14 19.48 11.29
C GLY A 131 -14.29 18.33 10.82
N ASP A 132 -14.92 17.17 10.70
CA ASP A 132 -14.24 15.93 10.35
C ASP A 132 -13.76 15.95 8.90
N HIS A 133 -12.48 15.78 8.69
CA HIS A 133 -11.87 15.60 7.37
C HIS A 133 -10.45 15.08 7.50
N LEU A 134 -9.94 14.48 6.44
CA LEU A 134 -8.52 14.22 6.28
C LEU A 134 -7.88 15.34 5.47
N HIS A 135 -6.84 15.97 6.01
CA HIS A 135 -5.95 16.83 5.25
C HIS A 135 -4.76 16.02 4.77
N LEU A 136 -4.60 15.90 3.44
CA LEU A 136 -3.54 15.17 2.77
C LEU A 136 -2.59 16.12 2.04
N GLU A 137 -1.31 16.08 2.39
CA GLU A 137 -0.25 16.75 1.61
C GLU A 137 0.67 15.72 0.98
N ILE A 138 1.20 16.04 -0.20
CA ILE A 138 2.21 15.24 -0.90
C ILE A 138 3.43 16.12 -1.18
N TYR A 139 4.61 15.57 -0.92
CA TYR A 139 5.87 16.24 -1.09
C TYR A 139 6.76 15.48 -2.07
N LYS A 140 7.48 16.22 -2.91
CA LYS A 140 8.54 15.70 -3.75
C LYS A 140 9.84 16.40 -3.38
N ASN A 141 10.82 15.63 -2.90
CA ASN A 141 12.11 16.16 -2.41
C ASN A 141 11.93 17.30 -1.37
N GLY A 142 10.95 17.13 -0.45
CA GLY A 142 10.65 18.09 0.60
C GLY A 142 9.83 19.31 0.18
N ILE A 143 9.42 19.39 -1.09
CA ILE A 143 8.60 20.49 -1.62
C ILE A 143 7.17 20.01 -1.80
N PRO A 144 6.16 20.74 -1.27
CA PRO A 144 4.75 20.42 -1.51
C PRO A 144 4.43 20.44 -3.00
N VAL A 145 3.72 19.41 -3.47
CA VAL A 145 3.25 19.31 -4.85
C VAL A 145 1.74 19.16 -4.87
N ASN A 146 1.12 19.52 -5.99
CA ASN A 146 -0.31 19.29 -6.16
C ASN A 146 -0.61 17.78 -6.12
N PRO A 147 -1.41 17.29 -5.14
CA PRO A 147 -1.68 15.87 -4.99
C PRO A 147 -2.27 15.20 -6.24
N TYR A 148 -3.00 15.93 -7.06
CA TYR A 148 -3.54 15.43 -8.34
C TYR A 148 -2.45 15.04 -9.35
N SER A 149 -1.19 15.48 -9.17
CA SER A 149 -0.07 15.05 -10.01
C SER A 149 0.42 13.64 -9.68
N VAL A 150 0.02 13.10 -8.53
CA VAL A 150 0.46 11.78 -8.01
C VAL A 150 -0.71 10.81 -7.89
N LEU A 151 -1.86 11.28 -7.42
CA LEU A 151 -3.06 10.46 -7.20
C LEU A 151 -3.71 10.03 -8.52
N PRO A 152 -4.44 8.90 -8.53
CA PRO A 152 -5.23 8.48 -9.69
C PRO A 152 -6.24 9.56 -10.10
N LYS A 153 -6.59 9.59 -11.38
CA LYS A 153 -7.72 10.40 -11.86
C LYS A 153 -9.03 9.83 -11.33
N LEU A 154 -9.90 10.69 -10.84
CA LEU A 154 -11.28 10.37 -10.46
C LEU A 154 -12.15 10.24 -11.70
#